data_1f5687f0ac11e9474cfcfabeee558df8
#
_entry.id   1f5687f0ac11e9474cfcfabeee558df8
#
_cell.length_a   1.000
_cell.length_b   1.000
_cell.length_c   1.000
_cell.angle_alpha   90.00
_cell.angle_beta   90.00
_cell.angle_gamma   90.00
#
_symmetry.space_group_name_H-M   'P 1'
#
loop_
_entity.id
_entity.type
_entity.pdbx_description
1 polymer ?
#
loop_
_entity_poly.entity_id
_entity_poly.type
_entity_poly.pdbx_seq_one_letter_code
_entity_poly.pdbx_strand_id
1 'polypeptide(L)'
;MQADRLSILKVLADKHCLKILTVIANDGNVDSHFLQSTIGFSKKQHYSRTQHLIGCGLVKRKHGIFSLTSFGKVIYRSKLKIDAAFKEYYTLKAVDSILATKDITERNRKELINNIVIDNGIKMVLLGSQS
;
A
#
# COMPACT_ATOMS: atom_id res chain seq x y z
N MET A 1 -10.39 12.95 16.11
CA MET A 1 -9.60 13.66 15.07
C MET A 1 -9.83 13.02 13.73
N GLN A 2 -10.16 13.81 12.74
CA GLN A 2 -10.34 13.31 11.38
C GLN A 2 -9.00 13.15 10.66
N ALA A 3 -8.88 12.07 9.91
CA ALA A 3 -7.72 11.87 9.04
C ALA A 3 -7.78 12.86 7.88
N ASP A 4 -6.66 13.49 7.60
CA ASP A 4 -6.51 14.39 6.47
C ASP A 4 -5.80 13.66 5.34
N ARG A 5 -6.33 13.81 4.12
CA ARG A 5 -5.78 13.12 2.94
C ARG A 5 -4.31 13.40 2.71
N LEU A 6 -3.91 14.65 2.84
CA LEU A 6 -2.52 15.05 2.64
C LEU A 6 -1.61 14.43 3.70
N SER A 7 -2.06 14.37 4.95
CA SER A 7 -1.32 13.73 6.03
C SER A 7 -1.12 12.25 5.77
N ILE A 8 -2.14 11.56 5.25
CA ILE A 8 -2.05 10.15 4.89
C ILE A 8 -1.02 9.94 3.78
N LEU A 9 -1.05 10.76 2.75
CA LEU A 9 -0.09 10.65 1.65
C LEU A 9 1.34 10.91 2.11
N LYS A 10 1.52 11.87 3.02
CA LYS A 10 2.83 12.16 3.62
C LYS A 10 3.35 10.97 4.43
N VAL A 11 2.47 10.31 5.19
CA VAL A 11 2.85 9.13 5.96
C VAL A 11 3.31 8.01 5.02
N LEU A 12 2.59 7.77 3.94
CA LEU A 12 2.94 6.73 2.98
C LEU A 12 4.23 7.06 2.22
N ALA A 13 4.61 8.33 2.16
CA ALA A 13 5.87 8.77 1.56
C ALA A 13 7.03 8.76 2.57
N ASP A 14 6.76 8.64 3.86
CA ASP A 14 7.78 8.65 4.90
C ASP A 14 8.30 7.24 5.13
N LYS A 15 9.57 7.03 4.82
CA LYS A 15 10.25 5.74 4.94
C LYS A 15 10.13 5.12 6.33
N HIS A 16 10.27 5.94 7.38
CA HIS A 16 10.22 5.47 8.76
C HIS A 16 8.80 5.06 9.16
N CYS A 17 7.82 5.88 8.81
CA CYS A 17 6.41 5.54 9.06
C CYS A 17 5.99 4.27 8.33
N LEU A 18 6.44 4.10 7.09
CA LEU A 18 6.14 2.89 6.31
C LEU A 18 6.73 1.64 6.94
N LYS A 19 7.94 1.71 7.49
CA LYS A 19 8.54 0.56 8.17
C LYS A 19 7.69 0.13 9.37
N ILE A 20 7.27 1.07 10.19
CA ILE A 20 6.42 0.78 11.35
C ILE A 20 5.09 0.19 10.89
N LEU A 21 4.45 0.83 9.93
CA LEU A 21 3.17 0.40 9.40
C LEU A 21 3.25 -1.02 8.82
N THR A 22 4.31 -1.32 8.09
CA THR A 22 4.54 -2.63 7.49
C THR A 22 4.70 -3.72 8.56
N VAL A 23 5.47 -3.45 9.61
CA VAL A 23 5.66 -4.42 10.70
C VAL A 23 4.32 -4.70 11.38
N ILE A 24 3.56 -3.66 11.70
CA ILE A 24 2.25 -3.84 12.34
C ILE A 24 1.29 -4.60 11.42
N ALA A 25 1.31 -4.32 10.13
CA ALA A 25 0.44 -5.00 9.16
C ALA A 25 0.78 -6.49 9.02
N ASN A 26 2.07 -6.81 9.01
CA ASN A 26 2.52 -8.20 8.79
C ASN A 26 2.45 -9.06 10.04
N ASP A 27 2.81 -8.48 11.18
CA ASP A 27 2.91 -9.25 12.44
C ASP A 27 1.65 -9.16 13.30
N GLY A 28 0.73 -8.29 12.95
CA GLY A 28 -0.51 -8.12 13.69
C GLY A 28 -0.32 -7.27 14.93
N ASN A 29 -0.68 -7.80 16.08
CA ASN A 29 -0.60 -7.06 17.34
C ASN A 29 0.82 -7.09 17.87
N VAL A 30 1.46 -5.92 17.97
CA VAL A 30 2.86 -5.82 18.42
C VAL A 30 3.00 -4.75 19.50
N ASP A 31 3.99 -4.95 20.38
CA ASP A 31 4.30 -3.95 21.40
C ASP A 31 5.45 -3.04 20.95
N SER A 32 5.69 -2.00 21.74
CA SER A 32 6.74 -1.00 21.45
C SER A 32 8.13 -1.64 21.41
N HIS A 33 8.40 -2.59 22.30
CA HIS A 33 9.70 -3.25 22.36
C HIS A 33 9.98 -4.04 21.09
N PHE A 34 8.98 -4.79 20.61
CA PHE A 34 9.11 -5.56 19.37
C PHE A 34 9.35 -4.63 18.18
N LEU A 35 8.58 -3.55 18.07
CA LEU A 35 8.75 -2.57 17.00
C LEU A 35 10.15 -1.98 17.01
N GLN A 36 10.60 -1.54 18.17
CA GLN A 36 11.91 -0.90 18.32
C GLN A 36 13.06 -1.82 17.96
N SER A 37 13.00 -3.08 18.47
CA SER A 37 14.06 -4.05 18.20
C SER A 37 14.06 -4.50 16.74
N THR A 38 12.90 -4.57 16.10
CA THR A 38 12.78 -5.01 14.70
C THR A 38 13.24 -3.91 13.73
N ILE A 39 12.88 -2.65 14.01
CA ILE A 39 13.14 -1.54 13.09
C ILE A 39 14.47 -0.84 13.37
N GLY A 40 14.89 -0.79 14.63
CA GLY A 40 16.18 -0.23 15.00
C GLY A 40 16.22 1.29 15.12
N PHE A 41 15.08 1.96 15.24
CA PHE A 41 15.03 3.41 15.44
C PHE A 41 15.38 3.77 16.87
N SER A 42 15.84 5.03 17.09
CA SER A 42 15.97 5.56 18.43
C SER A 42 14.60 5.63 19.10
N LYS A 43 14.58 5.66 20.43
CA LYS A 43 13.33 5.77 21.19
C LYS A 43 12.53 7.00 20.76
N LYS A 44 13.23 8.12 20.55
CA LYS A 44 12.58 9.38 20.15
C LYS A 44 11.93 9.27 18.77
N GLN A 45 12.63 8.71 17.80
CA GLN A 45 12.10 8.51 16.45
C GLN A 45 10.91 7.55 16.46
N HIS A 46 11.04 6.44 17.18
CA HIS A 46 9.98 5.46 17.33
C HIS A 46 8.72 6.10 17.93
N TYR A 47 8.89 6.81 19.05
CA TYR A 47 7.76 7.47 19.71
C TYR A 47 7.07 8.49 18.79
N SER A 48 7.87 9.34 18.16
CA SER A 48 7.34 10.39 17.28
C SER A 48 6.56 9.80 16.11
N ARG A 49 7.09 8.77 15.46
CA ARG A 49 6.44 8.15 14.30
C ARG A 49 5.19 7.37 14.69
N THR A 50 5.22 6.63 15.79
CA THR A 50 4.03 5.88 16.24
C THR A 50 2.91 6.82 16.64
N GLN A 51 3.24 7.93 17.32
CA GLN A 51 2.23 8.94 17.68
C GLN A 51 1.63 9.60 16.43
N HIS A 52 2.44 9.82 15.42
CA HIS A 52 1.96 10.36 14.16
C HIS A 52 0.99 9.41 13.46
N LEU A 53 1.32 8.12 13.42
CA LEU A 53 0.46 7.09 12.85
C LEU A 53 -0.87 6.96 13.58
N ILE A 54 -0.83 7.07 14.92
CA ILE A 54 -2.04 7.07 15.73
C ILE A 54 -2.88 8.32 15.44
N GLY A 55 -2.23 9.48 15.38
CA GLY A 55 -2.90 10.74 15.09
C GLY A 55 -3.58 10.76 13.73
N CYS A 56 -3.02 10.07 12.75
CA CYS A 56 -3.61 9.96 11.42
C CYS A 56 -4.74 8.92 11.33
N GLY A 57 -4.95 8.15 12.39
CA GLY A 57 -6.00 7.14 12.42
C GLY A 57 -5.65 5.82 11.75
N LEU A 58 -4.37 5.59 11.44
CA LEU A 58 -3.93 4.36 10.78
C LEU A 58 -3.64 3.24 11.78
N VAL A 59 -3.18 3.61 12.96
CA VAL A 59 -2.76 2.67 14.01
C VAL A 59 -3.50 3.02 15.28
N LYS A 60 -3.84 2.02 16.06
CA LYS A 60 -4.40 2.18 17.40
C LYS A 60 -3.50 1.48 18.40
N ARG A 61 -3.50 1.98 19.63
CA ARG A 61 -2.77 1.39 20.72
C ARG A 61 -3.74 1.08 21.86
N LYS A 62 -3.73 -0.16 22.31
CA LYS A 62 -4.57 -0.59 23.43
C LYS A 62 -3.75 -1.49 24.33
N HIS A 63 -3.63 -1.12 25.62
CA HIS A 63 -2.83 -1.90 26.60
C HIS A 63 -1.40 -2.12 26.12
N GLY A 64 -0.80 -1.10 25.53
CA GLY A 64 0.58 -1.18 25.05
C GLY A 64 0.76 -1.92 23.72
N ILE A 65 -0.32 -2.40 23.12
CA ILE A 65 -0.26 -3.15 21.86
C ILE A 65 -0.72 -2.30 20.70
N PHE A 66 0.09 -2.24 19.66
CA PHE A 66 -0.23 -1.52 18.42
C PHE A 66 -0.88 -2.46 17.42
N SER A 67 -1.90 -1.98 16.74
CA SER A 67 -2.56 -2.72 15.67
C SER A 67 -3.10 -1.73 14.64
N LEU A 68 -3.35 -2.20 13.42
CA LEU A 68 -3.97 -1.35 12.41
C LEU A 68 -5.44 -1.12 12.74
N THR A 69 -5.90 0.09 12.51
CA THR A 69 -7.33 0.38 12.49
C THR A 69 -7.93 -0.19 11.21
N SER A 70 -9.26 -0.25 11.12
CA SER A 70 -9.92 -0.63 9.88
C SER A 70 -9.51 0.29 8.74
N PHE A 71 -9.45 1.59 9.00
CA PHE A 71 -8.96 2.57 8.04
C PHE A 71 -7.51 2.29 7.64
N GLY A 72 -6.64 1.99 8.62
CA GLY A 72 -5.25 1.64 8.35
C GLY A 72 -5.10 0.41 7.48
N LYS A 73 -5.96 -0.59 7.67
CA LYS A 73 -5.95 -1.81 6.83
C LYS A 73 -6.26 -1.48 5.37
N VAL A 74 -7.27 -0.65 5.14
CA VAL A 74 -7.65 -0.23 3.78
C VAL A 74 -6.54 0.57 3.12
N ILE A 75 -5.98 1.53 3.86
CA ILE A 75 -4.89 2.37 3.34
C ILE A 75 -3.65 1.53 3.02
N TYR A 76 -3.28 0.61 3.90
CA TYR A 76 -2.12 -0.24 3.66
C TYR A 76 -2.33 -1.14 2.43
N ARG A 77 -3.52 -1.69 2.24
CA ARG A 77 -3.88 -2.46 1.05
C ARG A 77 -3.73 -1.63 -0.22
N SER A 78 -4.16 -0.37 -0.17
CA SER A 78 -4.02 0.55 -1.29
C SER A 78 -2.56 0.81 -1.63
N LYS A 79 -1.72 0.93 -0.60
CA LYS A 79 -0.26 1.09 -0.78
C LYS A 79 0.34 -0.13 -1.48
N LEU A 80 -0.09 -1.33 -1.12
CA LEU A 80 0.38 -2.56 -1.79
C LEU A 80 -0.01 -2.59 -3.27
N LYS A 81 -1.17 -2.05 -3.62
CA LYS A 81 -1.58 -1.93 -5.03
C LYS A 81 -0.69 -0.97 -5.80
N ILE A 82 -0.29 0.12 -5.17
CA ILE A 82 0.66 1.06 -5.77
C ILE A 82 2.00 0.35 -6.02
N ASP A 83 2.49 -0.40 -5.04
CA ASP A 83 3.74 -1.16 -5.17
C ASP A 83 3.66 -2.16 -6.33
N ALA A 84 2.53 -2.85 -6.47
CA ALA A 84 2.32 -3.79 -7.56
C ALA A 84 2.38 -3.09 -8.93
N ALA A 85 1.80 -1.90 -9.03
CA ALA A 85 1.86 -1.12 -10.26
C ALA A 85 3.31 -0.77 -10.63
N PHE A 86 4.13 -0.39 -9.65
CA PHE A 86 5.55 -0.12 -9.90
C PHE A 86 6.30 -1.37 -10.36
N LYS A 87 5.99 -2.53 -9.80
CA LYS A 87 6.62 -3.79 -10.22
C LYS A 87 6.30 -4.12 -11.67
N GLU A 88 5.13 -3.77 -12.15
CA GLU A 88 4.71 -4.04 -13.52
C GLU A 88 4.79 -2.82 -14.43
N TYR A 89 5.58 -1.82 -14.06
CA TYR A 89 5.67 -0.57 -14.81
C TYR A 89 5.96 -0.79 -16.29
N TYR A 90 6.98 -1.59 -16.62
CA TYR A 90 7.36 -1.84 -18.00
C TYR A 90 6.34 -2.69 -18.75
N THR A 91 5.70 -3.63 -18.06
CA THR A 91 4.60 -4.42 -18.63
C THR A 91 3.44 -3.52 -19.02
N LEU A 92 3.09 -2.56 -18.14
CA LEU A 92 2.01 -1.63 -18.41
C LEU A 92 2.35 -0.69 -19.58
N LYS A 93 3.60 -0.25 -19.67
CA LYS A 93 4.05 0.53 -20.83
C LYS A 93 3.96 -0.28 -22.13
N ALA A 94 4.29 -1.56 -22.07
CA ALA A 94 4.18 -2.43 -23.22
C ALA A 94 2.73 -2.59 -23.68
N VAL A 95 1.80 -2.72 -22.73
CA VAL A 95 0.36 -2.76 -23.04
C VAL A 95 -0.04 -1.52 -23.82
N ASP A 96 0.32 -0.34 -23.32
CA ASP A 96 -0.02 0.93 -23.97
C ASP A 96 0.57 1.00 -25.38
N SER A 97 1.81 0.59 -25.55
CA SER A 97 2.50 0.63 -26.85
C SER A 97 1.83 -0.30 -27.86
N ILE A 98 1.47 -1.49 -27.46
CA ILE A 98 0.82 -2.47 -28.34
C ILE A 98 -0.56 -1.99 -28.74
N LEU A 99 -1.34 -1.46 -27.77
CA LEU A 99 -2.69 -0.97 -28.04
C LEU A 99 -2.70 0.26 -28.92
N ALA A 100 -1.63 1.05 -28.92
CA ALA A 100 -1.53 2.27 -29.72
C ALA A 100 -1.20 2.01 -31.20
N THR A 101 -0.62 0.85 -31.53
CA THR A 101 -0.10 0.58 -32.86
C THR A 101 -1.06 -0.15 -33.80
N LYS A 102 -2.17 -0.68 -33.29
CA LYS A 102 -3.09 -1.52 -34.07
C LYS A 102 -4.53 -1.28 -33.69
N ASP A 103 -5.44 -1.47 -34.66
CA ASP A 103 -6.85 -1.59 -34.37
C ASP A 103 -7.08 -2.95 -33.70
N ILE A 104 -7.15 -2.94 -32.41
CA ILE A 104 -7.28 -4.16 -31.62
C ILE A 104 -8.72 -4.27 -31.15
N THR A 105 -9.33 -5.46 -31.38
CA THR A 105 -10.67 -5.73 -30.87
C THR A 105 -10.66 -5.77 -29.34
N GLU A 106 -11.81 -5.55 -28.73
CA GLU A 106 -11.95 -5.64 -27.28
C GLU A 106 -11.54 -7.02 -26.74
N ARG A 107 -11.85 -8.04 -27.50
CA ARG A 107 -11.46 -9.42 -27.15
C ARG A 107 -9.93 -9.59 -27.13
N ASN A 108 -9.25 -9.09 -28.16
CA ASN A 108 -7.79 -9.19 -28.26
C ASN A 108 -7.12 -8.32 -27.17
N ARG A 109 -7.70 -7.17 -26.84
CA ARG A 109 -7.24 -6.34 -25.75
C ARG A 109 -7.29 -7.10 -24.43
N LYS A 110 -8.40 -7.75 -24.13
CA LYS A 110 -8.57 -8.52 -22.90
C LYS A 110 -7.60 -9.70 -22.83
N GLU A 111 -7.41 -10.41 -23.94
CA GLU A 111 -6.46 -11.51 -24.00
C GLU A 111 -5.03 -11.04 -23.76
N LEU A 112 -4.62 -9.92 -24.35
CA LEU A 112 -3.31 -9.34 -24.13
C LEU A 112 -3.08 -9.02 -22.63
N ILE A 113 -4.01 -8.33 -22.02
CA ILE A 113 -3.91 -7.96 -20.60
C ILE A 113 -3.84 -9.22 -19.73
N ASN A 114 -4.70 -10.19 -19.96
CA ASN A 114 -4.69 -11.43 -19.20
C ASN A 114 -3.40 -12.22 -19.31
N ASN A 115 -2.74 -12.14 -20.47
CA ASN A 115 -1.53 -12.91 -20.73
C ASN A 115 -0.27 -12.29 -20.18
N ILE A 116 -0.16 -10.96 -20.17
CA ILE A 116 1.10 -10.29 -19.81
C ILE A 116 1.09 -9.61 -18.45
N VAL A 117 -0.06 -9.18 -17.95
CA VAL A 117 -0.16 -8.58 -16.62
C VAL A 117 -0.25 -9.70 -15.59
N ILE A 118 0.59 -9.63 -14.56
CA ILE A 118 0.68 -10.68 -13.54
C ILE A 118 -0.30 -10.44 -12.40
N ASP A 119 -0.35 -9.22 -11.89
CA ASP A 119 -1.16 -8.88 -10.72
C ASP A 119 -2.65 -8.86 -11.05
N ASN A 120 -3.44 -9.65 -10.31
CA ASN A 120 -4.88 -9.75 -10.57
C ASN A 120 -5.63 -8.45 -10.31
N GLY A 121 -5.22 -7.68 -9.31
CA GLY A 121 -5.83 -6.39 -9.03
C GLY A 121 -5.63 -5.40 -10.17
N ILE A 122 -4.44 -5.38 -10.75
CA ILE A 122 -4.13 -4.55 -11.93
C ILE A 122 -4.94 -5.01 -13.14
N LYS A 123 -5.05 -6.32 -13.35
CA LYS A 123 -5.89 -6.86 -14.44
C LYS A 123 -7.31 -6.35 -14.32
N MET A 124 -7.88 -6.39 -13.13
CA MET A 124 -9.25 -5.91 -12.90
C MET A 124 -9.40 -4.43 -13.22
N VAL A 125 -8.42 -3.61 -12.85
CA VAL A 125 -8.43 -2.18 -13.17
C VAL A 125 -8.43 -1.97 -14.69
N LEU A 126 -7.54 -2.66 -15.42
CA LEU A 126 -7.39 -2.49 -16.86
C LEU A 126 -8.56 -3.06 -17.64
N LEU A 127 -9.12 -4.17 -17.18
CA LEU A 127 -10.26 -4.80 -17.85
C LEU A 127 -11.58 -4.09 -17.56
N GLY A 128 -11.59 -3.15 -16.64
CA GLY A 128 -12.79 -2.44 -16.28
C GLY A 128 -13.82 -3.29 -15.59
N SER A 129 -13.40 -4.39 -14.96
CA SER A 129 -14.29 -5.25 -14.18
C SER A 129 -14.80 -4.48 -12.98
N GLN A 130 -16.04 -4.13 -13.02
CA GLN A 130 -16.73 -3.50 -11.90
C GLN A 130 -17.61 -4.54 -11.26
N SER A 131 -17.34 -4.78 -10.05
CA SER A 131 -18.18 -5.67 -9.27
C SER A 131 -19.26 -4.90 -8.54
#